data_9ce97972452cddc4c611b1ebb7df4ace
#
_entry.id   9ce97972452cddc4c611b1ebb7df4ace
#
_cell.length_a   1.000
_cell.length_b   1.000
_cell.length_c   1.000
_cell.angle_alpha   90.00
_cell.angle_beta   90.00
_cell.angle_gamma   90.00
#
_symmetry.space_group_name_H-M   'P 1'
#
loop_
_entity.id
_entity.type
_entity.pdbx_description
1 polymer ?
#
loop_
_entity_poly.entity_id
_entity_poly.type
_entity_poly.pdbx_seq_one_letter_code
_entity_poly.pdbx_strand_id
1 'polypeptide(L)'
;MQGQTGCRIYAPGIDCAFTRHPVLEPSFLYGGFPCKDLRHKFLLAQESDAEELTKDCLPEDFEIIPLPGHFFDMVGYRTKDDVVYLADCLSSKETLDKYQITFLYDVSACLDTLQMVKTLPGKIFVPAHAEAAEDIAELAQYNMDKVHEIADRITDLCREPLCFETILQKLFTDYGLTMNFEQYVLVGSTVRSYLSWLKDTGRLCVSFEDNLLRWQRV
;
A
#
# COMPACT_ATOMS: atom_id res chain seq x y z
N MET A 1 5.51 5.74 22.44
CA MET A 1 5.62 7.22 22.48
C MET A 1 4.55 7.82 23.38
N GLN A 2 3.25 7.64 23.10
CA GLN A 2 2.13 8.19 23.90
C GLN A 2 2.24 7.83 25.39
N GLY A 3 2.45 6.57 25.77
CA GLY A 3 2.60 6.14 27.17
C GLY A 3 3.80 6.73 27.91
N GLN A 4 4.78 7.31 27.22
CA GLN A 4 5.95 7.93 27.82
C GLN A 4 5.85 9.46 27.91
N THR A 5 5.18 10.09 26.96
CA THR A 5 5.16 11.54 26.80
C THR A 5 3.78 12.16 27.07
N GLY A 6 2.72 11.35 27.05
CA GLY A 6 1.33 11.82 27.11
C GLY A 6 0.89 12.58 25.86
N CYS A 7 1.64 12.48 24.73
CA CYS A 7 1.28 13.17 23.50
C CYS A 7 -0.04 12.64 22.92
N ARG A 8 -0.80 13.52 22.28
CA ARG A 8 -1.97 13.11 21.50
C ARG A 8 -1.49 12.49 20.18
N ILE A 9 -2.20 11.49 19.72
CA ILE A 9 -1.98 10.83 18.44
C ILE A 9 -3.23 11.05 17.60
N TYR A 10 -3.06 11.42 16.35
CA TYR A 10 -4.14 11.59 15.39
C TYR A 10 -3.89 10.70 14.20
N ALA A 11 -4.94 10.05 13.69
CA ALA A 11 -4.88 9.27 12.47
C ALA A 11 -6.17 9.49 11.65
N PRO A 12 -6.11 9.48 10.31
CA PRO A 12 -7.27 9.76 9.49
C PRO A 12 -8.23 8.56 9.45
N GLY A 13 -9.52 8.83 9.40
CA GLY A 13 -10.60 7.90 9.07
C GLY A 13 -10.44 6.46 9.60
N ILE A 14 -10.46 5.50 8.70
CA ILE A 14 -10.31 4.07 9.02
C ILE A 14 -8.95 3.75 9.63
N ASP A 15 -7.89 4.45 9.24
CA ASP A 15 -6.53 4.24 9.77
C ASP A 15 -6.46 4.51 11.28
N CYS A 16 -7.34 5.40 11.78
CA CYS A 16 -7.51 5.62 13.22
C CYS A 16 -7.97 4.33 13.95
N ALA A 17 -8.87 3.55 13.36
CA ALA A 17 -9.31 2.29 13.94
C ALA A 17 -8.17 1.25 13.96
N PHE A 18 -7.35 1.16 12.92
CA PHE A 18 -6.17 0.30 12.89
C PHE A 18 -5.14 0.70 13.95
N THR A 19 -4.93 2.01 14.14
CA THR A 19 -4.01 2.54 15.15
C THR A 19 -4.49 2.27 16.57
N ARG A 20 -5.81 2.28 16.81
CA ARG A 20 -6.43 1.92 18.10
C ARG A 20 -6.44 0.43 18.36
N HIS A 21 -6.65 -0.37 17.31
CA HIS A 21 -6.84 -1.81 17.39
C HIS A 21 -5.86 -2.53 16.47
N PRO A 22 -4.56 -2.60 16.82
CA PRO A 22 -3.51 -3.09 15.94
C PRO A 22 -3.72 -4.51 15.41
N VAL A 23 -4.54 -5.33 16.07
CA VAL A 23 -4.89 -6.67 15.58
C VAL A 23 -5.63 -6.65 14.24
N LEU A 24 -6.21 -5.50 13.86
CA LEU A 24 -6.89 -5.35 12.58
C LEU A 24 -5.92 -5.51 11.41
N GLU A 25 -4.69 -5.01 11.50
CA GLU A 25 -3.72 -5.09 10.41
C GLU A 25 -3.37 -6.54 10.04
N PRO A 26 -2.83 -7.38 10.93
CA PRO A 26 -2.56 -8.77 10.57
C PRO A 26 -3.84 -9.58 10.27
N SER A 27 -4.99 -9.21 10.82
CA SER A 27 -6.27 -9.85 10.47
C SER A 27 -6.70 -9.49 9.06
N PHE A 28 -6.56 -8.24 8.66
CA PHE A 28 -6.84 -7.74 7.32
C PHE A 28 -5.92 -8.41 6.28
N LEU A 29 -4.60 -8.41 6.53
CA LEU A 29 -3.60 -9.00 5.63
C LEU A 29 -3.79 -10.51 5.43
N TYR A 30 -4.15 -11.23 6.51
CA TYR A 30 -4.35 -12.67 6.49
C TYR A 30 -5.74 -13.09 6.01
N GLY A 31 -6.74 -12.24 6.19
CA GLY A 31 -8.14 -12.52 5.87
C GLY A 31 -8.85 -13.41 6.89
N GLY A 32 -8.42 -13.35 8.16
CA GLY A 32 -8.97 -14.11 9.28
C GLY A 32 -8.23 -13.80 10.57
N PHE A 33 -8.52 -14.51 11.68
CA PHE A 33 -7.76 -14.31 12.91
C PHE A 33 -6.30 -14.77 12.72
N PRO A 34 -5.31 -13.88 12.89
CA PRO A 34 -3.92 -14.18 12.58
C PRO A 34 -3.34 -15.17 13.59
N CYS A 35 -2.57 -16.13 13.11
CA CYS A 35 -1.85 -17.04 14.00
C CYS A 35 -0.73 -16.32 14.77
N LYS A 36 -0.11 -17.00 15.73
CA LYS A 36 0.93 -16.40 16.61
C LYS A 36 2.11 -15.82 15.81
N ASP A 37 2.49 -16.47 14.71
CA ASP A 37 3.63 -16.06 13.88
C ASP A 37 3.39 -14.75 13.13
N LEU A 38 2.13 -14.36 12.92
CA LEU A 38 1.74 -13.09 12.32
C LEU A 38 1.44 -11.99 13.35
N ARG A 39 1.51 -12.29 14.66
CA ARG A 39 1.25 -11.34 15.73
C ARG A 39 2.54 -10.86 16.39
N HIS A 40 3.44 -10.28 15.59
CA HIS A 40 4.71 -9.72 16.05
C HIS A 40 4.83 -8.24 15.69
N LYS A 41 5.83 -7.56 16.23
CA LYS A 41 6.01 -6.10 16.20
C LYS A 41 5.99 -5.43 14.80
N PHE A 42 6.18 -6.17 13.71
CA PHE A 42 6.14 -5.63 12.34
C PHE A 42 4.74 -5.63 11.74
N LEU A 43 3.86 -6.55 12.19
CA LEU A 43 2.47 -6.66 11.72
C LEU A 43 1.45 -6.33 12.82
N LEU A 44 1.90 -6.23 14.07
CA LEU A 44 1.06 -5.91 15.22
C LEU A 44 1.73 -4.77 16.00
N ALA A 45 1.35 -3.55 15.69
CA ALA A 45 1.81 -2.35 16.38
C ALA A 45 1.35 -2.33 17.84
N GLN A 46 1.79 -1.37 18.63
CA GLN A 46 1.27 -1.15 19.97
C GLN A 46 -0.03 -0.33 19.89
N GLU A 47 -1.02 -0.75 20.66
CA GLU A 47 -2.28 -0.04 20.83
C GLU A 47 -2.05 1.42 21.28
N SER A 48 -2.86 2.32 20.79
CA SER A 48 -2.83 3.73 21.15
C SER A 48 -4.24 4.30 21.33
N ASP A 49 -4.35 5.43 22.05
CA ASP A 49 -5.57 6.21 22.16
C ASP A 49 -5.65 7.25 21.01
N ALA A 50 -5.45 6.81 19.76
CA ALA A 50 -5.53 7.71 18.62
C ALA A 50 -6.92 8.33 18.49
N GLU A 51 -6.95 9.61 18.16
CA GLU A 51 -8.15 10.37 17.85
C GLU A 51 -8.25 10.57 16.33
N GLU A 52 -9.46 10.81 15.82
CA GLU A 52 -9.62 11.08 14.41
C GLU A 52 -8.94 12.40 14.03
N LEU A 53 -8.17 12.38 12.96
CA LEU A 53 -7.50 13.54 12.42
C LEU A 53 -8.52 14.47 11.76
N THR A 54 -8.59 15.70 12.27
CA THR A 54 -9.34 16.81 11.66
C THR A 54 -8.41 17.98 11.41
N LYS A 55 -8.82 18.92 10.57
CA LYS A 55 -8.01 20.12 10.29
C LYS A 55 -7.65 20.89 11.56
N ASP A 56 -8.56 20.90 12.55
CA ASP A 56 -8.36 21.62 13.83
C ASP A 56 -7.32 20.98 14.74
N CYS A 57 -6.88 19.76 14.44
CA CYS A 57 -5.82 19.07 15.17
C CYS A 57 -4.42 19.52 14.76
N LEU A 58 -4.30 20.23 13.64
CA LEU A 58 -3.04 20.70 13.07
C LEU A 58 -2.81 22.18 13.30
N PRO A 59 -1.55 22.65 13.30
CA PRO A 59 -1.25 24.08 13.23
C PRO A 59 -1.93 24.72 12.01
N GLU A 60 -2.31 26.00 12.12
CA GLU A 60 -3.03 26.74 11.06
C GLU A 60 -2.31 26.73 9.70
N ASP A 61 -0.97 26.64 9.74
CA ASP A 61 -0.09 26.67 8.57
C ASP A 61 0.15 25.28 7.92
N PHE A 62 -0.58 24.24 8.38
CA PHE A 62 -0.46 22.90 7.81
C PHE A 62 -1.67 22.57 6.92
N GLU A 63 -1.39 21.94 5.78
CA GLU A 63 -2.40 21.39 4.87
C GLU A 63 -2.36 19.87 4.92
N ILE A 64 -3.53 19.22 5.00
CA ILE A 64 -3.66 17.76 4.83
C ILE A 64 -3.81 17.46 3.35
N ILE A 65 -3.00 16.54 2.85
CA ILE A 65 -3.04 16.07 1.47
C ILE A 65 -3.49 14.60 1.49
N PRO A 66 -4.69 14.25 0.99
CA PRO A 66 -5.10 12.85 0.86
C PRO A 66 -4.17 12.08 -0.08
N LEU A 67 -3.66 10.93 0.35
CA LEU A 67 -2.77 10.05 -0.40
C LEU A 67 -3.25 8.59 -0.33
N PRO A 68 -4.52 8.29 -0.71
CA PRO A 68 -5.05 6.94 -0.64
C PRO A 68 -4.33 6.00 -1.61
N GLY A 69 -4.42 4.70 -1.35
CA GLY A 69 -3.90 3.65 -2.22
C GLY A 69 -2.91 2.72 -1.55
N HIS A 70 -1.86 3.25 -0.89
CA HIS A 70 -1.01 2.40 -0.05
C HIS A 70 -1.80 1.84 1.12
N PHE A 71 -2.53 2.70 1.84
CA PHE A 71 -3.47 2.29 2.87
C PHE A 71 -4.81 3.03 2.67
N PHE A 72 -5.81 2.83 3.57
CA PHE A 72 -7.19 3.29 3.37
C PHE A 72 -7.30 4.82 3.23
N ASP A 73 -6.99 5.56 4.30
CA ASP A 73 -7.18 7.02 4.38
C ASP A 73 -5.83 7.74 4.57
N MET A 74 -4.73 7.14 4.12
CA MET A 74 -3.40 7.69 4.26
C MET A 74 -3.33 9.15 3.81
N VAL A 75 -2.64 9.98 4.58
CA VAL A 75 -2.45 11.40 4.29
C VAL A 75 -0.98 11.79 4.31
N GLY A 76 -0.67 12.81 3.53
CA GLY A 76 0.53 13.61 3.62
C GLY A 76 0.23 14.98 4.21
N TYR A 77 1.27 15.78 4.41
CA TYR A 77 1.17 17.12 4.96
C TYR A 77 2.03 18.09 4.19
N ARG A 78 1.50 19.31 3.99
CA ARG A 78 2.31 20.46 3.56
C ARG A 78 2.48 21.42 4.71
N THR A 79 3.72 21.86 4.96
CA THR A 79 4.04 22.86 5.95
C THR A 79 4.00 24.27 5.34
N LYS A 80 4.02 25.32 6.19
CA LYS A 80 4.10 26.71 5.77
C LYS A 80 5.35 27.05 4.95
N ASP A 81 6.42 26.28 5.12
CA ASP A 81 7.69 26.48 4.38
C ASP A 81 7.68 25.73 3.04
N ASP A 82 6.52 25.18 2.65
CA ASP A 82 6.26 24.46 1.41
C ASP A 82 7.04 23.13 1.32
N VAL A 83 7.27 22.48 2.48
CA VAL A 83 7.76 21.10 2.57
C VAL A 83 6.58 20.16 2.56
N VAL A 84 6.59 19.18 1.65
CA VAL A 84 5.50 18.21 1.43
C VAL A 84 5.93 16.83 1.89
N TYR A 85 5.32 16.35 2.96
CA TYR A 85 5.50 14.98 3.46
C TYR A 85 4.54 14.05 2.74
N LEU A 86 5.08 13.01 2.09
CA LEU A 86 4.33 12.13 1.18
C LEU A 86 3.99 10.77 1.79
N ALA A 87 4.33 10.52 3.06
CA ALA A 87 4.14 9.23 3.71
C ALA A 87 4.67 8.08 2.82
N ASP A 88 3.93 6.97 2.74
CA ASP A 88 4.31 5.75 2.02
C ASP A 88 3.70 5.68 0.61
N CYS A 89 3.27 6.82 0.03
CA CYS A 89 2.62 6.81 -1.28
C CYS A 89 3.55 6.42 -2.44
N LEU A 90 4.87 6.50 -2.24
CA LEU A 90 5.87 6.05 -3.19
C LEU A 90 7.16 5.59 -2.49
N SER A 91 7.93 4.76 -3.19
CA SER A 91 9.18 4.19 -2.73
C SER A 91 10.35 4.57 -3.64
N SER A 92 11.57 4.53 -3.11
CA SER A 92 12.79 4.73 -3.91
C SER A 92 12.95 3.63 -4.97
N LYS A 93 13.75 3.92 -6.02
CA LYS A 93 14.10 2.93 -7.06
C LYS A 93 14.75 1.69 -6.43
N GLU A 94 15.68 1.88 -5.49
CA GLU A 94 16.38 0.79 -4.78
C GLU A 94 15.41 -0.08 -3.97
N THR A 95 14.41 0.53 -3.33
CA THR A 95 13.37 -0.20 -2.59
C THR A 95 12.51 -1.04 -3.54
N LEU A 96 12.08 -0.46 -4.67
CA LEU A 96 11.29 -1.16 -5.68
C LEU A 96 12.10 -2.29 -6.36
N ASP A 97 13.38 -2.05 -6.65
CA ASP A 97 14.25 -3.08 -7.24
C ASP A 97 14.53 -4.24 -6.27
N LYS A 98 14.59 -3.94 -4.97
CA LYS A 98 14.84 -4.96 -3.94
C LYS A 98 13.61 -5.81 -3.62
N TYR A 99 12.46 -5.16 -3.42
CA TYR A 99 11.25 -5.84 -2.96
C TYR A 99 10.29 -6.20 -4.09
N GLN A 100 10.45 -5.59 -5.26
CA GLN A 100 9.68 -5.79 -6.47
C GLN A 100 8.19 -5.47 -6.29
N ILE A 101 7.49 -6.18 -5.41
CA ILE A 101 6.06 -6.01 -5.11
C ILE A 101 5.95 -5.45 -3.70
N THR A 102 5.84 -4.13 -3.58
CA THR A 102 5.61 -3.43 -2.30
C THR A 102 4.13 -3.50 -1.92
N PHE A 103 3.84 -3.33 -0.63
CA PHE A 103 2.45 -3.36 -0.16
C PHE A 103 1.60 -2.26 -0.81
N LEU A 104 0.39 -2.65 -1.23
CA LEU A 104 -0.57 -1.78 -1.90
C LEU A 104 -1.99 -2.31 -1.65
N TYR A 105 -2.87 -1.44 -1.11
CA TYR A 105 -4.25 -1.79 -0.81
C TYR A 105 -5.20 -1.54 -1.99
N ASP A 106 -5.17 -0.35 -2.57
CA ASP A 106 -6.03 0.04 -3.71
C ASP A 106 -5.16 0.51 -4.88
N VAL A 107 -5.13 -0.29 -5.95
CA VAL A 107 -4.30 -0.02 -7.14
C VAL A 107 -4.78 1.22 -7.87
N SER A 108 -6.10 1.41 -8.02
CA SER A 108 -6.65 2.58 -8.72
C SER A 108 -6.33 3.86 -7.97
N ALA A 109 -6.63 3.89 -6.67
CA ALA A 109 -6.36 5.05 -5.83
C ALA A 109 -4.86 5.37 -5.76
N CYS A 110 -3.99 4.35 -5.74
CA CYS A 110 -2.54 4.54 -5.79
C CYS A 110 -2.09 5.23 -7.10
N LEU A 111 -2.57 4.76 -8.25
CA LEU A 111 -2.24 5.37 -9.53
C LEU A 111 -2.72 6.82 -9.61
N ASP A 112 -3.94 7.12 -9.12
CA ASP A 112 -4.48 8.48 -9.04
C ASP A 112 -3.65 9.36 -8.11
N THR A 113 -3.25 8.85 -6.95
CA THR A 113 -2.36 9.52 -5.99
C THR A 113 -0.99 9.82 -6.62
N LEU A 114 -0.35 8.85 -7.25
CA LEU A 114 0.94 9.04 -7.93
C LEU A 114 0.84 10.06 -9.07
N GLN A 115 -0.25 10.02 -9.85
CA GLN A 115 -0.49 11.01 -10.91
C GLN A 115 -0.68 12.42 -10.34
N MET A 116 -1.38 12.57 -9.22
CA MET A 116 -1.53 13.84 -8.52
C MET A 116 -0.18 14.34 -7.97
N VAL A 117 0.60 13.47 -7.32
CA VAL A 117 1.91 13.79 -6.73
C VAL A 117 2.89 14.30 -7.79
N LYS A 118 2.87 13.78 -9.02
CA LYS A 118 3.72 14.27 -10.14
C LYS A 118 3.57 15.76 -10.43
N THR A 119 2.41 16.33 -10.14
CA THR A 119 2.09 17.74 -10.44
C THR A 119 1.86 18.57 -9.19
N LEU A 120 2.04 17.96 -8.02
CA LEU A 120 1.83 18.62 -6.74
C LEU A 120 2.86 19.75 -6.56
N PRO A 121 2.45 20.99 -6.29
CA PRO A 121 3.41 22.06 -5.99
C PRO A 121 4.07 21.83 -4.62
N GLY A 122 5.35 22.19 -4.51
CA GLY A 122 6.12 22.10 -3.28
C GLY A 122 7.58 22.46 -3.53
N LYS A 123 8.29 22.89 -2.49
CA LYS A 123 9.74 23.16 -2.57
C LYS A 123 10.57 21.92 -2.32
N ILE A 124 10.16 21.12 -1.34
CA ILE A 124 10.83 19.87 -0.95
C ILE A 124 9.76 18.83 -0.73
N PHE A 125 9.96 17.65 -1.30
CA PHE A 125 9.14 16.46 -1.10
C PHE A 125 9.88 15.48 -0.21
N VAL A 126 9.20 14.94 0.80
CA VAL A 126 9.77 14.03 1.81
C VAL A 126 8.94 12.74 1.85
N PRO A 127 9.26 11.75 1.03
CA PRO A 127 8.67 10.40 1.13
C PRO A 127 9.21 9.65 2.35
N ALA A 128 8.45 8.68 2.88
CA ALA A 128 8.90 7.85 3.99
C ALA A 128 9.98 6.82 3.56
N HIS A 129 9.94 6.39 2.29
CA HIS A 129 10.82 5.34 1.75
C HIS A 129 11.69 5.80 0.56
N ALA A 130 12.00 7.09 0.49
CA ALA A 130 12.96 7.65 -0.46
C ALA A 130 13.63 8.90 0.13
N GLU A 131 14.70 9.36 -0.51
CA GLU A 131 15.35 10.60 -0.14
C GLU A 131 14.47 11.82 -0.45
N ALA A 132 14.63 12.87 0.34
CA ALA A 132 13.94 14.13 0.09
C ALA A 132 14.48 14.78 -1.22
N ALA A 133 13.58 15.36 -2.01
CA ALA A 133 13.91 15.93 -3.31
C ALA A 133 13.12 17.23 -3.59
N GLU A 134 13.66 18.09 -4.45
CA GLU A 134 12.97 19.29 -4.94
C GLU A 134 11.97 18.96 -6.06
N ASP A 135 12.21 17.87 -6.79
CA ASP A 135 11.32 17.32 -7.83
C ASP A 135 11.07 15.84 -7.56
N ILE A 136 9.81 15.46 -7.53
CA ILE A 136 9.37 14.09 -7.27
C ILE A 136 8.73 13.42 -8.50
N ALA A 137 8.55 14.14 -9.59
CA ALA A 137 7.78 13.69 -10.75
C ALA A 137 8.37 12.43 -11.40
N GLU A 138 9.70 12.37 -11.56
CA GLU A 138 10.37 11.19 -12.14
C GLU A 138 10.19 9.95 -11.23
N LEU A 139 10.33 10.14 -9.91
CA LEU A 139 10.17 9.03 -8.97
C LEU A 139 8.72 8.54 -8.90
N ALA A 140 7.74 9.46 -8.93
CA ALA A 140 6.33 9.10 -9.00
C ALA A 140 6.01 8.34 -10.29
N GLN A 141 6.55 8.77 -11.44
CA GLN A 141 6.40 8.03 -12.69
C GLN A 141 7.00 6.62 -12.60
N TYR A 142 8.19 6.48 -12.03
CA TYR A 142 8.83 5.17 -11.85
C TYR A 142 7.98 4.22 -11.00
N ASN A 143 7.36 4.73 -9.94
CA ASN A 143 6.41 3.95 -9.12
C ASN A 143 5.17 3.54 -9.94
N MET A 144 4.59 4.44 -10.75
CA MET A 144 3.47 4.11 -11.64
C MET A 144 3.85 3.03 -12.65
N ASP A 145 5.02 3.15 -13.28
CA ASP A 145 5.52 2.17 -14.25
C ASP A 145 5.67 0.78 -13.60
N LYS A 146 6.13 0.74 -12.33
CA LYS A 146 6.25 -0.51 -11.58
C LYS A 146 4.88 -1.13 -11.27
N VAL A 147 3.89 -0.32 -10.92
CA VAL A 147 2.50 -0.80 -10.73
C VAL A 147 1.97 -1.42 -12.02
N HIS A 148 2.18 -0.77 -13.15
CA HIS A 148 1.75 -1.30 -14.46
C HIS A 148 2.51 -2.56 -14.87
N GLU A 149 3.82 -2.62 -14.65
CA GLU A 149 4.65 -3.81 -14.90
C GLU A 149 4.11 -5.05 -14.16
N ILE A 150 3.81 -4.90 -12.86
CA ILE A 150 3.25 -5.98 -12.04
C ILE A 150 1.87 -6.41 -12.57
N ALA A 151 1.01 -5.44 -12.90
CA ALA A 151 -0.31 -5.68 -13.47
C ALA A 151 -0.24 -6.44 -14.81
N ASP A 152 0.68 -6.05 -15.69
CA ASP A 152 0.91 -6.72 -16.96
C ASP A 152 1.44 -8.14 -16.74
N ARG A 153 2.35 -8.33 -15.80
CA ARG A 153 2.86 -9.65 -15.45
C ARG A 153 1.76 -10.57 -14.93
N ILE A 154 0.90 -10.10 -14.03
CA ILE A 154 -0.25 -10.88 -13.54
C ILE A 154 -1.18 -11.26 -14.70
N THR A 155 -1.49 -10.31 -15.59
CA THR A 155 -2.34 -10.54 -16.75
C THR A 155 -1.73 -11.59 -17.69
N ASP A 156 -0.42 -11.54 -17.91
CA ASP A 156 0.29 -12.53 -18.75
C ASP A 156 0.36 -13.93 -18.12
N LEU A 157 0.49 -14.03 -16.81
CA LEU A 157 0.40 -15.31 -16.11
C LEU A 157 -0.97 -15.96 -16.26
N CYS A 158 -2.03 -15.15 -16.30
CA CYS A 158 -3.42 -15.60 -16.40
C CYS A 158 -3.88 -15.90 -17.84
N ARG A 159 -2.99 -16.12 -18.83
CA ARG A 159 -3.38 -16.59 -20.16
C ARG A 159 -4.14 -17.91 -20.11
N GLU A 160 -3.76 -18.78 -19.19
CA GLU A 160 -4.50 -19.98 -18.81
C GLU A 160 -5.12 -19.78 -17.41
N PRO A 161 -6.27 -20.39 -17.11
CA PRO A 161 -6.92 -20.25 -15.82
C PRO A 161 -6.03 -20.68 -14.64
N LEU A 162 -5.74 -19.79 -13.70
CA LEU A 162 -4.89 -20.05 -12.54
C LEU A 162 -5.59 -19.74 -11.23
N CYS A 163 -5.35 -20.52 -10.19
CA CYS A 163 -5.74 -20.16 -8.84
C CYS A 163 -4.76 -19.16 -8.22
N PHE A 164 -5.20 -18.44 -7.21
CA PHE A 164 -4.44 -17.40 -6.52
C PHE A 164 -3.05 -17.89 -6.07
N GLU A 165 -2.99 -19.06 -5.44
CA GLU A 165 -1.73 -19.60 -4.91
C GLU A 165 -0.69 -19.84 -6.02
N THR A 166 -1.16 -20.27 -7.20
CA THR A 166 -0.27 -20.47 -8.35
C THR A 166 0.22 -19.16 -8.93
N ILE A 167 -0.64 -18.12 -8.99
CA ILE A 167 -0.24 -16.79 -9.44
C ILE A 167 0.83 -16.23 -8.49
N LEU A 168 0.58 -16.28 -7.18
CA LEU A 168 1.51 -15.80 -6.16
C LEU A 168 2.86 -16.53 -6.25
N GLN A 169 2.86 -17.88 -6.34
CA GLN A 169 4.07 -18.68 -6.51
C GLN A 169 4.88 -18.26 -7.75
N LYS A 170 4.21 -18.07 -8.89
CA LYS A 170 4.86 -17.68 -10.14
C LYS A 170 5.47 -16.28 -10.04
N LEU A 171 4.77 -15.31 -9.44
CA LEU A 171 5.31 -13.97 -9.21
C LEU A 171 6.58 -14.01 -8.35
N PHE A 172 6.58 -14.78 -7.26
CA PHE A 172 7.78 -14.93 -6.43
C PHE A 172 8.95 -15.54 -7.22
N THR A 173 8.69 -16.52 -8.05
CA THR A 173 9.72 -17.14 -8.91
C THR A 173 10.25 -16.13 -9.95
N ASP A 174 9.36 -15.41 -10.62
CA ASP A 174 9.71 -14.49 -11.71
C ASP A 174 10.53 -13.29 -11.22
N TYR A 175 10.20 -12.79 -10.04
CA TYR A 175 10.91 -11.67 -9.40
C TYR A 175 12.07 -12.10 -8.50
N GLY A 176 12.37 -13.41 -8.41
CA GLY A 176 13.46 -13.92 -7.56
C GLY A 176 13.25 -13.69 -6.07
N LEU A 177 12.00 -13.59 -5.63
CA LEU A 177 11.64 -13.35 -4.23
C LEU A 177 11.60 -14.67 -3.43
N THR A 178 11.85 -14.57 -2.13
CA THR A 178 11.76 -15.70 -1.21
C THR A 178 10.48 -15.63 -0.39
N MET A 179 9.68 -16.70 -0.46
CA MET A 179 8.43 -16.82 0.29
C MET A 179 8.72 -17.14 1.76
N ASN A 180 8.11 -16.37 2.65
CA ASN A 180 7.93 -16.70 4.05
C ASN A 180 6.51 -16.29 4.47
N PHE A 181 6.12 -16.48 5.72
CA PHE A 181 4.75 -16.22 6.13
C PHE A 181 4.38 -14.73 6.10
N GLU A 182 5.31 -13.83 6.45
CA GLU A 182 5.11 -12.38 6.33
C GLU A 182 4.91 -11.97 4.87
N GLN A 183 5.79 -12.45 3.98
CA GLN A 183 5.69 -12.15 2.55
C GLN A 183 4.42 -12.75 1.94
N TYR A 184 3.99 -13.92 2.40
CA TYR A 184 2.73 -14.53 1.97
C TYR A 184 1.53 -13.61 2.27
N VAL A 185 1.46 -12.99 3.44
CA VAL A 185 0.33 -12.13 3.79
C VAL A 185 0.46 -10.74 3.17
N LEU A 186 1.62 -10.11 3.19
CA LEU A 186 1.84 -8.77 2.63
C LEU A 186 1.69 -8.75 1.10
N VAL A 187 2.54 -9.53 0.41
CA VAL A 187 2.50 -9.60 -1.05
C VAL A 187 1.22 -10.27 -1.54
N GLY A 188 0.75 -11.29 -0.82
CA GLY A 188 -0.51 -11.97 -1.12
C GLY A 188 -1.72 -11.02 -1.04
N SER A 189 -1.79 -10.14 -0.05
CA SER A 189 -2.81 -9.10 0.04
C SER A 189 -2.72 -8.15 -1.15
N THR A 190 -1.53 -7.66 -1.47
CA THR A 190 -1.28 -6.79 -2.63
C THR A 190 -1.68 -7.44 -3.95
N VAL A 191 -1.33 -8.70 -4.16
CA VAL A 191 -1.71 -9.45 -5.39
C VAL A 191 -3.24 -9.59 -5.49
N ARG A 192 -3.97 -9.74 -4.37
CA ARG A 192 -5.44 -9.73 -4.37
C ARG A 192 -5.99 -8.37 -4.80
N SER A 193 -5.36 -7.26 -4.38
CA SER A 193 -5.73 -5.91 -4.83
C SER A 193 -5.55 -5.75 -6.34
N TYR A 194 -4.43 -6.22 -6.89
CA TYR A 194 -4.22 -6.24 -8.34
C TYR A 194 -5.27 -7.09 -9.08
N LEU A 195 -5.56 -8.29 -8.59
CA LEU A 195 -6.55 -9.18 -9.21
C LEU A 195 -7.95 -8.55 -9.22
N SER A 196 -8.34 -7.88 -8.13
CA SER A 196 -9.61 -7.15 -8.05
C SER A 196 -9.65 -6.01 -9.07
N TRP A 197 -8.64 -5.16 -9.08
CA TRP A 197 -8.54 -4.05 -10.02
C TRP A 197 -8.52 -4.50 -11.48
N LEU A 198 -7.74 -5.54 -11.81
CA LEU A 198 -7.67 -6.11 -13.16
C LEU A 198 -9.00 -6.71 -13.61
N LYS A 199 -9.76 -7.29 -12.67
CA LYS A 199 -11.11 -7.78 -12.95
C LYS A 199 -12.08 -6.62 -13.21
N ASP A 200 -12.06 -5.60 -12.37
CA ASP A 200 -12.97 -4.45 -12.46
C ASP A 200 -12.70 -3.61 -13.73
N THR A 201 -11.44 -3.58 -14.20
CA THR A 201 -11.05 -2.95 -15.47
C THR A 201 -11.22 -3.84 -16.70
N GLY A 202 -11.76 -5.06 -16.54
CA GLY A 202 -12.06 -5.98 -17.64
C GLY A 202 -10.85 -6.68 -18.25
N ARG A 203 -9.67 -6.63 -17.62
CA ARG A 203 -8.45 -7.32 -18.07
C ARG A 203 -8.44 -8.79 -17.66
N LEU A 204 -9.08 -9.13 -16.54
CA LEU A 204 -9.25 -10.48 -16.04
C LEU A 204 -10.72 -10.81 -15.83
N CYS A 205 -11.06 -12.09 -15.93
CA CYS A 205 -12.32 -12.65 -15.49
C CYS A 205 -12.08 -13.78 -14.48
N VAL A 206 -13.15 -14.25 -13.86
CA VAL A 206 -13.10 -15.36 -12.92
C VAL A 206 -14.04 -16.49 -13.35
N SER A 207 -13.65 -17.73 -13.11
CA SER A 207 -14.50 -18.91 -13.21
C SER A 207 -14.40 -19.75 -11.94
N PHE A 208 -15.38 -20.63 -11.74
CA PHE A 208 -15.37 -21.61 -10.67
C PHE A 208 -15.47 -23.00 -11.28
N GLU A 209 -14.41 -23.80 -11.10
CA GLU A 209 -14.33 -25.18 -11.55
C GLU A 209 -13.98 -26.08 -10.36
N ASP A 210 -14.79 -27.08 -10.09
CA ASP A 210 -14.63 -27.99 -8.95
C ASP A 210 -14.49 -27.26 -7.60
N ASN A 211 -15.27 -26.20 -7.38
CA ASN A 211 -15.21 -25.31 -6.22
C ASN A 211 -13.87 -24.56 -6.05
N LEU A 212 -13.06 -24.48 -7.09
CA LEU A 212 -11.82 -23.70 -7.12
C LEU A 212 -12.00 -22.43 -7.96
N LEU A 213 -11.75 -21.27 -7.37
CA LEU A 213 -11.72 -19.99 -8.09
C LEU A 213 -10.50 -19.93 -8.98
N ARG A 214 -10.71 -19.61 -10.26
CA ARG A 214 -9.65 -19.40 -11.24
C ARG A 214 -9.75 -17.98 -11.84
N TRP A 215 -8.60 -17.39 -12.05
CA TRP A 215 -8.41 -16.12 -12.73
C TRP A 215 -7.91 -16.35 -14.14
N GLN A 216 -8.48 -15.67 -15.12
CA GLN A 216 -8.12 -15.81 -16.52
C GLN A 216 -8.14 -14.46 -17.23
N ARG A 217 -7.22 -14.27 -18.14
CA ARG A 217 -7.18 -13.11 -19.05
C ARG A 217 -8.41 -13.11 -19.97
N VAL A 218 -9.03 -11.93 -20.15
CA VAL A 218 -10.12 -11.70 -21.11
C VAL A 218 -9.56 -11.65 -22.54
#